data_5ef96f0a98ab724f71f369cad074d44a
#
_entry.id   5ef96f0a98ab724f71f369cad074d44a
#
_cell.length_a   1.000
_cell.length_b   1.000
_cell.length_c   1.000
_cell.angle_alpha   90.00
_cell.angle_beta   90.00
_cell.angle_gamma   90.00
#
_symmetry.space_group_name_H-M   'P 1'
#
loop_
_entity.id
_entity.type
_entity.pdbx_description
1 polymer ?
#
loop_
_entity_poly.entity_id
_entity_poly.type
_entity_poly.pdbx_seq_one_letter_code
_entity_poly.pdbx_strand_id
1 'polypeptide(L)'
;SIGTMYPKEEVKIGEELLRVEHLTIRHPFNYHKNILEDVSFTLHSGEILGLEGLVGSGRTELMRALYGQGDILTGDIYVKGKKMDIRSPKKAIQNGIVLITEERRSDGFIGMMSIKKNVSLSSLHKISRHNILRPILENKFVNEYMEKLRIKAPSAEVAVENLSGGNQQKVVISKCLLADPSILMMDEPTR
;
A
#
# COMPACT_ATOMS: atom_id res chain seq x y z
N SER A 1 4.21 25.12 -19.00
CA SER A 1 4.08 23.74 -19.56
C SER A 1 3.87 22.77 -18.41
N ILE A 2 3.12 21.67 -18.60
CA ILE A 2 2.88 20.65 -17.58
C ILE A 2 4.21 20.07 -17.06
N GLY A 3 5.22 19.92 -17.90
CA GLY A 3 6.55 19.41 -17.52
C GLY A 3 7.35 20.32 -16.59
N THR A 4 7.06 21.63 -16.53
CA THR A 4 7.68 22.55 -15.56
C THR A 4 6.95 22.56 -14.23
N MET A 5 5.68 22.17 -14.20
CA MET A 5 4.84 22.07 -12.99
C MET A 5 5.10 20.78 -12.20
N TYR A 6 5.44 19.70 -12.92
CA TYR A 6 5.74 18.39 -12.37
C TYR A 6 7.04 17.87 -13.00
N PRO A 7 8.21 18.32 -12.48
CA PRO A 7 9.48 17.83 -13.00
C PRO A 7 9.59 16.33 -12.74
N LYS A 8 9.76 15.58 -13.81
CA LYS A 8 10.03 14.14 -13.73
C LYS A 8 11.52 13.98 -13.45
N GLU A 9 11.86 13.44 -12.29
CA GLU A 9 13.23 13.01 -12.02
C GLU A 9 13.59 11.84 -12.95
N GLU A 10 14.76 11.89 -13.56
CA GLU A 10 15.29 10.75 -14.30
C GLU A 10 15.71 9.67 -13.31
N VAL A 11 14.92 8.63 -13.19
CA VAL A 11 15.23 7.48 -12.34
C VAL A 11 15.78 6.36 -13.23
N LYS A 12 16.92 5.80 -12.86
CA LYS A 12 17.44 4.58 -13.48
C LYS A 12 16.55 3.40 -13.09
N ILE A 13 15.99 2.74 -14.10
CA ILE A 13 15.29 1.46 -13.90
C ILE A 13 16.33 0.42 -13.46
N GLY A 14 16.07 -0.21 -12.31
CA GLY A 14 16.95 -1.16 -11.68
C GLY A 14 16.48 -2.61 -11.79
N GLU A 15 16.68 -3.39 -10.73
CA GLU A 15 16.37 -4.81 -10.69
C GLU A 15 14.85 -5.07 -10.66
N GLU A 16 14.44 -6.29 -11.08
CA GLU A 16 13.08 -6.79 -10.97
C GLU A 16 12.66 -6.86 -9.49
N LEU A 17 11.57 -6.16 -9.16
CA LEU A 17 10.98 -6.19 -7.81
C LEU A 17 9.75 -7.09 -7.72
N LEU A 18 8.92 -7.09 -8.77
CA LEU A 18 7.70 -7.89 -8.84
C LEU A 18 7.58 -8.47 -10.24
N ARG A 19 7.27 -9.75 -10.31
CA ARG A 19 6.87 -10.41 -11.54
C ARG A 19 5.66 -11.28 -11.27
N VAL A 20 4.66 -11.10 -12.10
CA VAL A 20 3.39 -11.83 -12.07
C VAL A 20 3.30 -12.62 -13.36
N GLU A 21 3.01 -13.92 -13.26
CA GLU A 21 2.95 -14.82 -14.40
C GLU A 21 1.60 -15.57 -14.41
N HIS A 22 0.87 -15.43 -15.50
CA HIS A 22 -0.36 -16.21 -15.79
C HIS A 22 -1.41 -16.17 -14.67
N LEU A 23 -1.55 -15.02 -13.99
CA LEU A 23 -2.41 -14.85 -12.83
C LEU A 23 -3.88 -14.84 -13.24
N THR A 24 -4.66 -15.77 -12.69
CA THR A 24 -6.12 -15.82 -12.83
C THR A 24 -6.75 -15.64 -11.46
N ILE A 25 -7.69 -14.71 -11.33
CA ILE A 25 -8.34 -14.35 -10.09
C ILE A 25 -9.84 -14.58 -10.21
N ARG A 26 -10.41 -15.24 -9.21
CA ARG A 26 -11.85 -15.48 -9.11
C ARG A 26 -12.60 -14.19 -8.83
N HIS A 27 -13.80 -14.06 -9.40
CA HIS A 27 -14.67 -12.93 -9.11
C HIS A 27 -15.19 -12.98 -7.66
N PRO A 28 -15.08 -11.91 -6.87
CA PRO A 28 -15.37 -11.93 -5.42
C PRO A 28 -16.82 -12.28 -5.07
N PHE A 29 -17.77 -11.96 -5.97
CA PHE A 29 -19.21 -12.18 -5.74
C PHE A 29 -19.83 -13.24 -6.67
N ASN A 30 -19.06 -13.78 -7.62
CA ASN A 30 -19.55 -14.80 -8.55
C ASN A 30 -18.50 -15.90 -8.75
N TYR A 31 -18.58 -16.95 -7.94
CA TYR A 31 -17.62 -18.05 -7.92
C TYR A 31 -17.53 -18.87 -9.22
N HIS A 32 -18.46 -18.67 -10.15
CA HIS A 32 -18.44 -19.32 -11.49
C HIS A 32 -17.73 -18.49 -12.55
N LYS A 33 -17.24 -17.30 -12.20
CA LYS A 33 -16.54 -16.40 -13.12
C LYS A 33 -15.19 -15.98 -12.58
N ASN A 34 -14.29 -15.71 -13.48
CA ASN A 34 -13.03 -15.02 -13.16
C ASN A 34 -13.23 -13.52 -13.38
N ILE A 35 -12.56 -12.70 -12.56
CA ILE A 35 -12.51 -11.26 -12.75
C ILE A 35 -11.30 -10.85 -13.60
N LEU A 36 -10.24 -11.66 -13.50
CA LEU A 36 -9.03 -11.52 -14.31
C LEU A 36 -8.58 -12.91 -14.77
N GLU A 37 -8.09 -12.98 -16.02
CA GLU A 37 -7.59 -14.23 -16.62
C GLU A 37 -6.24 -13.96 -17.29
N ASP A 38 -5.27 -14.82 -17.00
CA ASP A 38 -3.95 -14.87 -17.64
C ASP A 38 -3.17 -13.54 -17.62
N VAL A 39 -3.18 -12.85 -16.49
CA VAL A 39 -2.48 -11.56 -16.34
C VAL A 39 -1.00 -11.80 -16.04
N SER A 40 -0.13 -11.18 -16.84
CA SER A 40 1.32 -11.23 -16.66
C SER A 40 1.93 -9.85 -16.82
N PHE A 41 2.82 -9.46 -15.90
CA PHE A 41 3.60 -8.22 -15.98
C PHE A 41 4.81 -8.27 -15.06
N THR A 42 5.72 -7.31 -15.26
CA THR A 42 6.92 -7.14 -14.43
C THR A 42 7.05 -5.68 -13.99
N LEU A 43 7.51 -5.46 -12.77
CA LEU A 43 7.81 -4.15 -12.20
C LEU A 43 9.26 -4.12 -11.72
N HIS A 44 9.99 -3.08 -12.08
CA HIS A 44 11.38 -2.88 -11.70
C HIS A 44 11.55 -1.77 -10.66
N SER A 45 12.69 -1.77 -10.01
CA SER A 45 13.08 -0.67 -9.09
C SER A 45 13.14 0.66 -9.84
N GLY A 46 12.56 1.72 -9.27
CA GLY A 46 12.47 3.04 -9.89
C GLY A 46 11.43 3.17 -10.99
N GLU A 47 10.69 2.12 -11.31
CA GLU A 47 9.62 2.14 -12.30
C GLU A 47 8.29 2.55 -11.68
N ILE A 48 7.48 3.29 -12.45
CA ILE A 48 6.07 3.56 -12.18
C ILE A 48 5.26 2.84 -13.24
N LEU A 49 4.60 1.76 -12.86
CA LEU A 49 3.72 0.97 -13.72
C LEU A 49 2.27 1.46 -13.56
N GLY A 50 1.68 1.98 -14.62
CA GLY A 50 0.27 2.37 -14.66
C GLY A 50 -0.61 1.21 -15.10
N LEU A 51 -1.67 0.93 -14.32
CA LEU A 51 -2.72 -0.03 -14.67
C LEU A 51 -3.95 0.75 -15.11
N GLU A 52 -4.33 0.63 -16.39
CA GLU A 52 -5.50 1.29 -16.96
C GLU A 52 -6.60 0.28 -17.26
N GLY A 53 -7.86 0.72 -17.17
CA GLY A 53 -9.03 -0.08 -17.50
C GLY A 53 -10.33 0.59 -17.07
N LEU A 54 -11.43 0.11 -17.63
CA LEU A 54 -12.77 0.58 -17.28
C LEU A 54 -13.13 0.20 -15.82
N VAL A 55 -14.16 0.85 -15.29
CA VAL A 55 -14.75 0.44 -14.00
C VAL A 55 -15.19 -1.02 -14.09
N GLY A 56 -14.79 -1.83 -13.11
CA GLY A 56 -15.07 -3.27 -13.09
C GLY A 56 -14.09 -4.12 -13.92
N SER A 57 -12.99 -3.56 -14.43
CA SER A 57 -11.96 -4.32 -15.16
C SER A 57 -11.05 -5.18 -14.28
N GLY A 58 -11.25 -5.20 -12.96
CA GLY A 58 -10.46 -6.04 -12.04
C GLY A 58 -9.17 -5.41 -11.50
N ARG A 59 -8.93 -4.10 -11.71
CA ARG A 59 -7.72 -3.42 -11.19
C ARG A 59 -7.60 -3.52 -9.68
N THR A 60 -8.67 -3.21 -8.96
CA THR A 60 -8.74 -3.32 -7.50
C THR A 60 -8.55 -4.76 -7.03
N GLU A 61 -9.17 -5.72 -7.71
CA GLU A 61 -9.05 -7.14 -7.41
C GLU A 61 -7.62 -7.65 -7.62
N LEU A 62 -6.93 -7.17 -8.68
CA LEU A 62 -5.52 -7.46 -8.89
C LEU A 62 -4.66 -6.97 -7.72
N MET A 63 -4.81 -5.71 -7.33
CA MET A 63 -4.04 -5.13 -6.22
C MET A 63 -4.33 -5.84 -4.89
N ARG A 64 -5.61 -6.16 -4.62
CA ARG A 64 -6.02 -6.94 -3.44
C ARG A 64 -5.44 -8.35 -3.47
N ALA A 65 -5.42 -9.03 -4.62
CA ALA A 65 -4.83 -10.35 -4.75
C ALA A 65 -3.32 -10.33 -4.47
N LEU A 66 -2.58 -9.36 -5.01
CA LEU A 66 -1.16 -9.16 -4.74
C LEU A 66 -0.88 -8.80 -3.27
N TYR A 67 -1.86 -8.21 -2.60
CA TYR A 67 -1.81 -7.89 -1.17
C TYR A 67 -2.25 -9.05 -0.27
N GLY A 68 -2.64 -10.19 -0.87
CA GLY A 68 -3.06 -11.40 -0.14
C GLY A 68 -4.51 -11.39 0.34
N GLN A 69 -5.37 -10.64 -0.35
CA GLN A 69 -6.81 -10.54 -0.07
C GLN A 69 -7.68 -11.02 -1.24
N GLY A 70 -7.09 -11.64 -2.27
CA GLY A 70 -7.80 -12.18 -3.44
C GLY A 70 -7.80 -13.69 -3.49
N ASP A 71 -8.73 -14.26 -4.24
CA ASP A 71 -8.80 -15.69 -4.53
C ASP A 71 -8.08 -15.98 -5.85
N ILE A 72 -6.79 -16.29 -5.75
CA ILE A 72 -5.93 -16.66 -6.89
C ILE A 72 -6.17 -18.13 -7.22
N LEU A 73 -6.59 -18.39 -8.46
CA LEU A 73 -6.84 -19.73 -8.97
C LEU A 73 -5.59 -20.36 -9.58
N THR A 74 -4.89 -19.60 -10.41
CA THR A 74 -3.66 -20.01 -11.09
C THR A 74 -2.68 -18.85 -11.19
N GLY A 75 -1.45 -19.19 -11.54
CA GLY A 75 -0.39 -18.22 -11.75
C GLY A 75 0.55 -18.07 -10.57
N ASP A 76 1.62 -17.35 -10.80
CA ASP A 76 2.74 -17.23 -9.88
C ASP A 76 3.10 -15.77 -9.63
N ILE A 77 3.46 -15.46 -8.39
CA ILE A 77 3.94 -14.15 -7.96
C ILE A 77 5.38 -14.30 -7.49
N TYR A 78 6.27 -13.49 -8.04
CA TYR A 78 7.68 -13.44 -7.65
C TYR A 78 8.00 -12.04 -7.09
N VAL A 79 8.63 -12.00 -5.94
CA VAL A 79 9.13 -10.77 -5.31
C VAL A 79 10.64 -10.87 -5.18
N LYS A 80 11.36 -9.95 -5.83
CA LYS A 80 12.84 -9.97 -5.88
C LYS A 80 13.38 -11.32 -6.34
N GLY A 81 12.78 -11.87 -7.41
CA GLY A 81 13.15 -13.14 -8.02
C GLY A 81 12.74 -14.40 -7.25
N LYS A 82 12.10 -14.28 -6.08
CA LYS A 82 11.63 -15.42 -5.28
C LYS A 82 10.14 -15.62 -5.45
N LYS A 83 9.72 -16.86 -5.77
CA LYS A 83 8.31 -17.23 -5.80
C LYS A 83 7.71 -17.09 -4.40
N MET A 84 6.58 -16.38 -4.31
CA MET A 84 5.92 -16.06 -3.05
C MET A 84 4.47 -16.53 -3.06
N ASP A 85 4.06 -17.11 -1.95
CA ASP A 85 2.65 -17.41 -1.66
C ASP A 85 2.12 -16.38 -0.66
N ILE A 86 1.53 -15.31 -1.18
CA ILE A 86 1.05 -14.17 -0.38
C ILE A 86 -0.44 -14.35 -0.10
N ARG A 87 -0.77 -14.83 1.11
CA ARG A 87 -2.15 -15.13 1.54
C ARG A 87 -2.66 -14.21 2.66
N SER A 88 -2.00 -13.11 2.91
CA SER A 88 -2.45 -12.13 3.88
C SER A 88 -1.72 -10.79 3.75
N PRO A 89 -2.34 -9.67 4.14
CA PRO A 89 -1.69 -8.37 4.19
C PRO A 89 -0.42 -8.35 5.03
N LYS A 90 -0.40 -9.08 6.15
CA LYS A 90 0.80 -9.23 6.98
C LYS A 90 1.97 -9.80 6.18
N LYS A 91 1.71 -10.84 5.39
CA LYS A 91 2.75 -11.48 4.56
C LYS A 91 3.19 -10.58 3.42
N ALA A 92 2.28 -9.82 2.80
CA ALA A 92 2.60 -8.82 1.80
C ALA A 92 3.54 -7.75 2.37
N ILE A 93 3.20 -7.15 3.52
CA ILE A 93 4.02 -6.13 4.19
C ILE A 93 5.41 -6.68 4.54
N GLN A 94 5.51 -7.90 5.06
CA GLN A 94 6.79 -8.56 5.36
C GLN A 94 7.68 -8.76 4.13
N ASN A 95 7.08 -8.84 2.94
CA ASN A 95 7.80 -8.92 1.67
C ASN A 95 7.95 -7.56 0.96
N GLY A 96 7.68 -6.47 1.68
CA GLY A 96 7.86 -5.11 1.19
C GLY A 96 6.78 -4.62 0.25
N ILE A 97 5.61 -5.26 0.22
CA ILE A 97 4.45 -4.84 -0.59
C ILE A 97 3.44 -4.14 0.33
N VAL A 98 3.03 -2.92 0.00
CA VAL A 98 1.94 -2.22 0.67
C VAL A 98 0.92 -1.71 -0.33
N LEU A 99 -0.33 -1.57 0.14
CA LEU A 99 -1.46 -1.11 -0.65
C LEU A 99 -2.11 0.12 0.00
N ILE A 100 -2.25 1.18 -0.78
CA ILE A 100 -3.13 2.30 -0.49
C ILE A 100 -4.44 2.02 -1.23
N THR A 101 -5.52 1.80 -0.48
CA THR A 101 -6.83 1.43 -0.99
C THR A 101 -7.64 2.65 -1.42
N GLU A 102 -8.55 2.47 -2.38
CA GLU A 102 -9.52 3.48 -2.80
C GLU A 102 -10.39 3.94 -1.61
N GLU A 103 -10.97 2.98 -0.88
CA GLU A 103 -11.84 3.22 0.28
C GLU A 103 -11.03 3.47 1.56
N ARG A 104 -10.45 4.70 1.69
CA ARG A 104 -9.60 5.02 2.85
C ARG A 104 -10.30 4.92 4.19
N ARG A 105 -11.63 5.20 4.27
CA ARG A 105 -12.37 5.22 5.53
C ARG A 105 -12.64 3.83 6.08
N SER A 106 -12.92 2.85 5.23
CA SER A 106 -13.15 1.47 5.64
C SER A 106 -11.84 0.68 5.79
N ASP A 107 -10.89 0.89 4.88
CA ASP A 107 -9.73 0.02 4.73
C ASP A 107 -8.40 0.72 5.07
N GLY A 108 -8.38 2.06 5.01
CA GLY A 108 -7.14 2.82 5.13
C GLY A 108 -6.71 3.11 6.58
N PHE A 109 -7.64 3.40 7.49
CA PHE A 109 -7.34 3.77 8.87
C PHE A 109 -8.45 3.37 9.84
N ILE A 110 -8.16 3.39 11.14
CA ILE A 110 -9.13 3.19 12.20
C ILE A 110 -9.52 4.57 12.75
N GLY A 111 -10.73 5.05 12.44
CA GLY A 111 -11.18 6.43 12.68
C GLY A 111 -10.99 6.92 14.10
N MET A 112 -11.41 6.13 15.09
CA MET A 112 -11.32 6.46 16.54
C MET A 112 -9.89 6.44 17.09
N MET A 113 -8.94 5.83 16.39
CA MET A 113 -7.54 5.81 16.81
C MET A 113 -6.83 7.10 16.43
N SER A 114 -5.84 7.49 17.24
CA SER A 114 -5.00 8.65 16.98
C SER A 114 -4.17 8.50 15.69
N ILE A 115 -3.70 9.62 15.16
CA ILE A 115 -2.73 9.65 14.07
C ILE A 115 -1.56 8.74 14.40
N LYS A 116 -1.00 8.87 15.61
CA LYS A 116 0.14 8.08 16.06
C LYS A 116 -0.10 6.58 15.93
N LYS A 117 -1.21 6.09 16.47
CA LYS A 117 -1.56 4.67 16.43
C LYS A 117 -1.82 4.18 15.01
N ASN A 118 -2.47 4.98 14.16
CA ASN A 118 -2.70 4.60 12.77
C ASN A 118 -1.40 4.52 11.98
N VAL A 119 -0.52 5.52 12.09
CA VAL A 119 0.76 5.57 11.37
C VAL A 119 1.66 4.40 11.78
N SER A 120 1.74 4.07 13.06
CA SER A 120 2.61 3.02 13.57
C SER A 120 2.09 1.59 13.35
N LEU A 121 0.78 1.42 13.09
CA LEU A 121 0.10 0.12 13.10
C LEU A 121 0.73 -0.93 12.19
N SER A 122 1.12 -0.55 10.96
CA SER A 122 1.73 -1.47 9.98
C SER A 122 3.21 -1.74 10.24
N SER A 123 3.82 -1.05 11.21
CA SER A 123 5.27 -1.04 11.46
C SER A 123 5.63 -1.30 12.92
N LEU A 124 4.75 -1.98 13.67
CA LEU A 124 4.95 -2.28 15.09
C LEU A 124 6.30 -2.98 15.37
N HIS A 125 6.76 -3.82 14.45
CA HIS A 125 8.07 -4.49 14.55
C HIS A 125 9.25 -3.50 14.56
N LYS A 126 9.13 -2.33 13.94
CA LYS A 126 10.18 -1.29 13.93
C LYS A 126 10.24 -0.50 15.24
N ILE A 127 9.11 -0.41 15.93
CA ILE A 127 8.96 0.41 17.15
C ILE A 127 8.79 -0.42 18.41
N SER A 128 8.93 -1.75 18.33
CA SER A 128 8.89 -2.66 19.48
C SER A 128 10.20 -3.42 19.63
N ARG A 129 10.49 -3.80 20.87
CA ARG A 129 11.57 -4.74 21.20
C ARG A 129 11.04 -5.75 22.21
N HIS A 130 11.22 -7.05 21.95
CA HIS A 130 10.66 -8.13 22.78
C HIS A 130 9.15 -7.96 23.04
N ASN A 131 8.39 -7.59 22.01
CA ASN A 131 6.94 -7.30 22.05
C ASN A 131 6.53 -6.10 22.93
N ILE A 132 7.47 -5.29 23.38
CA ILE A 132 7.22 -4.07 24.16
C ILE A 132 7.39 -2.87 23.23
N LEU A 133 6.35 -2.05 23.12
CA LEU A 133 6.40 -0.79 22.35
C LEU A 133 7.38 0.19 22.99
N ARG A 134 8.07 0.95 22.17
CA ARG A 134 9.00 2.01 22.56
C ARG A 134 8.40 3.36 22.21
N PRO A 135 7.70 4.03 23.15
CA PRO A 135 6.95 5.25 22.87
C PRO A 135 7.81 6.40 22.32
N ILE A 136 9.06 6.52 22.78
CA ILE A 136 10.00 7.56 22.29
C ILE A 136 10.29 7.32 20.80
N LEU A 137 10.51 6.08 20.38
CA LEU A 137 10.80 5.74 18.99
C LEU A 137 9.56 5.90 18.11
N GLU A 138 8.39 5.48 18.61
CA GLU A 138 7.12 5.69 17.95
C GLU A 138 6.86 7.17 17.70
N ASN A 139 6.98 8.01 18.72
CA ASN A 139 6.80 9.45 18.59
C ASN A 139 7.77 10.08 17.57
N LYS A 140 9.04 9.63 17.58
CA LYS A 140 10.04 10.10 16.63
C LYS A 140 9.59 9.85 15.19
N PHE A 141 9.27 8.61 14.83
CA PHE A 141 8.86 8.25 13.48
C PHE A 141 7.54 8.94 13.07
N VAL A 142 6.55 8.97 13.95
CA VAL A 142 5.27 9.58 13.65
C VAL A 142 5.43 11.08 13.39
N ASN A 143 6.18 11.80 14.23
CA ASN A 143 6.42 13.23 14.03
C ASN A 143 7.19 13.51 12.73
N GLU A 144 8.19 12.69 12.40
CA GLU A 144 8.92 12.78 11.14
C GLU A 144 7.98 12.70 9.92
N TYR A 145 7.06 11.72 9.90
CA TYR A 145 6.10 11.58 8.80
C TYR A 145 5.01 12.64 8.81
N MET A 146 4.59 13.12 10.00
CA MET A 146 3.65 14.25 10.09
C MET A 146 4.24 15.52 9.48
N GLU A 147 5.52 15.81 9.73
CA GLU A 147 6.24 16.92 9.15
C GLU A 147 6.47 16.73 7.65
N LYS A 148 7.04 15.59 7.26
CA LYS A 148 7.37 15.25 5.86
C LYS A 148 6.16 15.36 4.92
N LEU A 149 5.00 14.90 5.37
CA LEU A 149 3.76 14.96 4.59
C LEU A 149 2.90 16.19 4.93
N ARG A 150 3.38 17.07 5.82
CA ARG A 150 2.68 18.29 6.24
C ARG A 150 1.24 17.96 6.69
N ILE A 151 1.09 17.00 7.61
CA ILE A 151 -0.20 16.66 8.22
C ILE A 151 -0.60 17.78 9.17
N LYS A 152 -1.73 18.43 8.88
CA LYS A 152 -2.25 19.53 9.72
C LYS A 152 -3.14 18.94 10.82
N ALA A 153 -2.60 18.89 12.04
CA ALA A 153 -3.30 18.46 13.25
C ALA A 153 -2.70 19.16 14.48
N PRO A 154 -3.48 19.39 15.56
CA PRO A 154 -2.97 19.96 16.81
C PRO A 154 -1.89 19.08 17.48
N SER A 155 -2.00 17.76 17.36
CA SER A 155 -1.03 16.80 17.87
C SER A 155 -1.20 15.43 17.21
N ALA A 156 -0.23 14.54 17.39
CA ALA A 156 -0.32 13.15 16.93
C ALA A 156 -1.38 12.30 17.67
N GLU A 157 -1.92 12.80 18.79
CA GLU A 157 -2.94 12.10 19.59
C GLU A 157 -4.38 12.36 19.11
N VAL A 158 -4.58 13.25 18.14
CA VAL A 158 -5.91 13.51 17.55
C VAL A 158 -6.42 12.26 16.80
N ALA A 159 -7.69 11.91 17.01
CA ALA A 159 -8.34 10.83 16.27
C ALA A 159 -8.42 11.17 14.77
N VAL A 160 -8.15 10.19 13.90
CA VAL A 160 -8.04 10.42 12.45
C VAL A 160 -9.37 10.85 11.85
N GLU A 161 -10.50 10.40 12.37
CA GLU A 161 -11.84 10.80 11.91
C GLU A 161 -12.10 12.30 12.02
N ASN A 162 -11.43 13.00 12.95
CA ASN A 162 -11.54 14.44 13.16
C ASN A 162 -10.71 15.27 12.17
N LEU A 163 -9.96 14.64 11.28
CA LEU A 163 -9.15 15.32 10.28
C LEU A 163 -9.95 15.57 9.00
N SER A 164 -9.52 16.58 8.23
CA SER A 164 -10.00 16.76 6.86
C SER A 164 -9.60 15.57 5.99
N GLY A 165 -10.37 15.30 4.91
CA GLY A 165 -10.11 14.16 4.01
C GLY A 165 -8.68 14.11 3.49
N GLY A 166 -8.10 15.27 3.12
CA GLY A 166 -6.71 15.33 2.66
C GLY A 166 -5.69 14.99 3.76
N ASN A 167 -5.95 15.34 5.04
CA ASN A 167 -5.08 14.92 6.13
C ASN A 167 -5.27 13.45 6.48
N GLN A 168 -6.49 12.90 6.39
CA GLN A 168 -6.73 11.46 6.51
C GLN A 168 -5.93 10.67 5.48
N GLN A 169 -5.92 11.11 4.21
CA GLN A 169 -5.13 10.49 3.15
C GLN A 169 -3.64 10.50 3.47
N LYS A 170 -3.12 11.61 3.98
CA LYS A 170 -1.71 11.71 4.40
C LYS A 170 -1.37 10.77 5.54
N VAL A 171 -2.30 10.51 6.48
CA VAL A 171 -2.13 9.51 7.53
C VAL A 171 -2.01 8.11 6.94
N VAL A 172 -2.86 7.76 5.97
CA VAL A 172 -2.79 6.46 5.25
C VAL A 172 -1.46 6.31 4.53
N ILE A 173 -1.03 7.35 3.81
CA ILE A 173 0.28 7.36 3.12
C ILE A 173 1.42 7.20 4.13
N SER A 174 1.38 7.92 5.27
CA SER A 174 2.38 7.81 6.34
C SER A 174 2.50 6.38 6.87
N LYS A 175 1.34 5.74 7.15
CA LYS A 175 1.26 4.34 7.59
C LYS A 175 1.96 3.40 6.60
N CYS A 176 1.71 3.58 5.31
CA CYS A 176 2.30 2.78 4.25
C CYS A 176 3.81 3.03 4.11
N LEU A 177 4.24 4.29 4.11
CA LEU A 177 5.65 4.64 3.96
C LEU A 177 6.49 4.26 5.19
N LEU A 178 5.94 4.31 6.41
CA LEU A 178 6.65 3.85 7.61
C LEU A 178 6.96 2.35 7.56
N ALA A 179 6.17 1.56 6.84
CA ALA A 179 6.46 0.15 6.60
C ALA A 179 7.71 -0.06 5.73
N ASP A 180 8.23 1.00 5.08
CA ASP A 180 9.41 0.98 4.22
C ASP A 180 9.26 0.00 3.04
N PRO A 181 8.24 0.20 2.21
CA PRO A 181 7.93 -0.72 1.13
C PRO A 181 8.96 -0.65 0.01
N SER A 182 9.25 -1.81 -0.60
CA SER A 182 9.93 -1.88 -1.90
C SER A 182 8.94 -1.66 -3.05
N ILE A 183 7.67 -2.02 -2.83
CA ILE A 183 6.58 -1.95 -3.81
C ILE A 183 5.40 -1.24 -3.14
N LEU A 184 5.00 -0.10 -3.71
CA LEU A 184 3.85 0.68 -3.26
C LEU A 184 2.77 0.61 -4.33
N MET A 185 1.67 -0.07 -4.02
CA MET A 185 0.47 -0.10 -4.86
C MET A 185 -0.49 1.00 -4.42
N MET A 186 -1.08 1.70 -5.39
CA MET A 186 -2.02 2.78 -5.14
C MET A 186 -3.28 2.58 -5.99
N ASP A 187 -4.42 2.40 -5.33
CA ASP A 187 -5.72 2.29 -5.98
C ASP A 187 -6.46 3.63 -5.84
N GLU A 188 -6.61 4.36 -6.94
CA GLU A 188 -7.23 5.68 -7.03
C GLU A 188 -6.81 6.66 -5.90
N PRO A 189 -5.52 6.94 -5.71
CA PRO A 189 -5.00 7.63 -4.51
C PRO A 189 -5.41 9.11 -4.39
N THR A 190 -6.02 9.67 -5.41
CA THR A 190 -6.43 11.10 -5.47
C THR A 190 -7.93 11.32 -5.31
N ARG A 191 -8.69 10.28 -5.05
CA ARG A 191 -10.15 10.34 -4.87
C ARG A 191 -10.59 10.74 -3.46
#